data_b8822b9d0d8585b51d30854280369664
#
_entry.id   b8822b9d0d8585b51d30854280369664
#
_cell.length_a   1.000
_cell.length_b   1.000
_cell.length_c   1.000
_cell.angle_alpha   90.00
_cell.angle_beta   90.00
_cell.angle_gamma   90.00
#
_symmetry.space_group_name_H-M   'P 1'
#
loop_
_entity.id
_entity.type
_entity.pdbx_description
1 polymer ?
#
loop_
_entity_poly.entity_id
_entity_poly.type
_entity_poly.pdbx_seq_one_letter_code
_entity_poly.pdbx_strand_id
1 'polypeptide(L)'
;MSDTPDFLTRLPGRAVIAITGPEARSFLERVISNGPAPQPGRAQFSSLLTPQGKLLADFIQFDAGEGGLLVDAPESEAQPLARRLTMYKLRSDAEIVLREDLAVIAAAGPREGELETIAIAAAPDPRASALGRRAIAPAGG
;
A
#
# COMPACT_ATOMS: atom_id res chain seq x y z
N MET A 1 11.23 28.42 -16.35
CA MET A 1 11.50 26.99 -16.20
C MET A 1 10.83 26.44 -14.95
N SER A 2 10.17 25.32 -15.09
CA SER A 2 9.49 24.72 -13.95
C SER A 2 10.46 23.90 -13.12
N ASP A 3 10.39 24.05 -11.79
CA ASP A 3 11.15 23.23 -10.86
C ASP A 3 10.40 21.96 -10.48
N THR A 4 9.30 21.67 -11.19
CA THR A 4 8.51 20.46 -10.93
C THR A 4 9.33 19.22 -11.17
N PRO A 5 9.43 18.30 -10.22
CA PRO A 5 10.12 17.04 -10.44
C PRO A 5 9.50 16.27 -11.61
N ASP A 6 10.34 15.58 -12.36
CA ASP A 6 9.90 14.73 -13.45
C ASP A 6 10.64 13.40 -13.35
N PHE A 7 10.00 12.41 -12.71
CA PHE A 7 10.62 11.10 -12.54
C PHE A 7 9.58 9.99 -12.55
N LEU A 8 10.05 8.81 -12.89
CA LEU A 8 9.33 7.55 -12.75
C LEU A 8 10.37 6.55 -12.26
N THR A 9 10.23 6.08 -11.02
CA THR A 9 11.25 5.23 -10.42
C THR A 9 10.66 4.18 -9.49
N ARG A 10 11.29 3.00 -9.49
CA ARG A 10 11.00 1.99 -8.50
C ARG A 10 11.64 2.42 -7.19
N LEU A 11 10.90 2.28 -6.11
CA LEU A 11 11.37 2.64 -4.77
C LEU A 11 12.01 1.42 -4.13
N PRO A 12 13.33 1.43 -3.90
CA PRO A 12 13.97 0.33 -3.18
C PRO A 12 13.58 0.36 -1.70
N GLY A 13 13.71 -0.77 -1.04
CA GLY A 13 13.43 -0.84 0.39
C GLY A 13 11.95 -0.87 0.74
N ARG A 14 11.06 -1.03 -0.23
CA ARG A 14 9.63 -1.19 -0.02
C ARG A 14 9.20 -2.59 -0.39
N ALA A 15 8.13 -3.07 0.24
CA ALA A 15 7.57 -4.37 -0.06
C ALA A 15 6.05 -4.26 -0.05
N VAL A 16 5.38 -5.23 -0.68
CA VAL A 16 3.93 -5.21 -0.87
C VAL A 16 3.30 -6.41 -0.20
N ILE A 17 2.24 -6.15 0.58
CA ILE A 17 1.43 -7.19 1.20
C ILE A 17 0.04 -7.07 0.61
N ALA A 18 -0.52 -8.19 0.12
CA ALA A 18 -1.88 -8.23 -0.38
C ALA A 18 -2.81 -8.74 0.73
N ILE A 19 -3.95 -8.08 0.89
CA ILE A 19 -4.98 -8.49 1.84
C ILE A 19 -6.26 -8.67 1.03
N THR A 20 -6.68 -9.92 0.87
CA THR A 20 -7.79 -10.27 0.00
C THR A 20 -8.87 -11.03 0.77
N GLY A 21 -10.02 -11.20 0.14
CA GLY A 21 -11.13 -11.92 0.73
C GLY A 21 -12.28 -11.01 1.10
N PRO A 22 -13.47 -11.59 1.32
CA PRO A 22 -14.69 -10.81 1.54
C PRO A 22 -14.67 -9.97 2.82
N GLU A 23 -13.85 -10.35 3.80
CA GLU A 23 -13.76 -9.60 5.05
C GLU A 23 -12.47 -8.78 5.19
N ALA A 24 -11.70 -8.62 4.08
CA ALA A 24 -10.45 -7.89 4.13
C ALA A 24 -10.62 -6.46 4.66
N ARG A 25 -11.59 -5.72 4.12
CA ARG A 25 -11.81 -4.32 4.52
C ARG A 25 -12.29 -4.21 5.97
N SER A 26 -13.26 -5.02 6.36
CA SER A 26 -13.79 -4.97 7.72
C SER A 26 -12.75 -5.40 8.76
N PHE A 27 -11.89 -6.35 8.38
CA PHE A 27 -10.79 -6.76 9.23
C PHE A 27 -9.81 -5.60 9.44
N LEU A 28 -9.35 -4.96 8.36
CA LEU A 28 -8.40 -3.86 8.47
C LEU A 28 -8.98 -2.69 9.26
N GLU A 29 -10.26 -2.39 9.06
CA GLU A 29 -10.92 -1.32 9.78
C GLU A 29 -10.80 -1.47 11.29
N ARG A 30 -10.81 -2.72 11.77
CA ARG A 30 -10.73 -2.99 13.20
C ARG A 30 -9.32 -2.88 13.78
N VAL A 31 -8.28 -3.06 12.97
CA VAL A 31 -6.92 -3.24 13.49
C VAL A 31 -5.96 -2.11 13.15
N ILE A 32 -6.32 -1.21 12.23
CA ILE A 32 -5.43 -0.14 11.83
C ILE A 32 -6.04 1.24 12.13
N SER A 33 -5.17 2.24 12.25
CA SER A 33 -5.60 3.62 12.30
C SER A 33 -6.00 4.09 10.90
N ASN A 34 -6.90 5.07 10.80
CA ASN A 34 -7.35 5.66 9.54
C ASN A 34 -8.06 4.70 8.57
N GLY A 35 -8.47 3.52 9.02
CA GLY A 35 -9.26 2.60 8.21
C GLY A 35 -8.65 2.20 6.88
N PRO A 36 -9.30 1.33 6.12
CA PRO A 36 -8.81 0.93 4.79
C PRO A 36 -8.99 2.04 3.76
N ALA A 37 -8.18 1.97 2.69
CA ALA A 37 -8.29 2.89 1.56
C ALA A 37 -9.73 2.89 1.04
N PRO A 38 -10.32 4.07 0.82
CA PRO A 38 -11.76 4.15 0.58
C PRO A 38 -12.22 3.61 -0.76
N GLN A 39 -11.38 3.66 -1.79
CA GLN A 39 -11.76 3.23 -3.14
C GLN A 39 -10.55 3.16 -4.05
N PRO A 40 -10.64 2.46 -5.19
CA PRO A 40 -9.57 2.48 -6.19
C PRO A 40 -9.23 3.91 -6.60
N GLY A 41 -7.96 4.17 -6.83
CA GLY A 41 -7.47 5.51 -7.15
C GLY A 41 -7.17 6.37 -5.94
N ARG A 42 -7.39 5.84 -4.73
CA ARG A 42 -7.05 6.51 -3.48
C ARG A 42 -6.10 5.65 -2.66
N ALA A 43 -5.19 6.29 -1.98
CA ALA A 43 -4.29 5.65 -1.04
C ALA A 43 -4.48 6.26 0.34
N GLN A 44 -4.14 5.50 1.38
CA GLN A 44 -4.35 5.92 2.75
C GLN A 44 -3.10 5.60 3.56
N PHE A 45 -2.56 6.60 4.25
CA PHE A 45 -1.46 6.38 5.19
C PHE A 45 -2.06 5.91 6.51
N SER A 46 -1.58 4.79 7.02
CA SER A 46 -2.15 4.13 8.20
C SER A 46 -1.07 3.53 9.07
N SER A 47 -1.46 3.11 10.25
CA SER A 47 -0.55 2.48 11.21
C SER A 47 -1.21 1.26 11.84
N LEU A 48 -0.40 0.27 12.15
CA LEU A 48 -0.84 -0.86 12.98
C LEU A 48 -0.40 -0.59 14.42
N LEU A 49 -1.34 -0.70 15.33
CA LEU A 49 -1.10 -0.46 16.74
C LEU A 49 -1.28 -1.74 17.55
N THR A 50 -0.57 -1.84 18.68
CA THR A 50 -0.86 -2.89 19.67
C THR A 50 -2.18 -2.59 20.37
N PRO A 51 -2.77 -3.58 21.07
CA PRO A 51 -3.96 -3.31 21.90
C PRO A 51 -3.74 -2.20 22.94
N GLN A 52 -2.48 -1.96 23.34
CA GLN A 52 -2.15 -0.92 24.30
C GLN A 52 -1.91 0.45 23.60
N GLY A 53 -2.08 0.52 22.29
CA GLY A 53 -1.91 1.75 21.55
C GLY A 53 -0.49 2.06 21.09
N LYS A 54 0.42 1.11 21.23
CA LYS A 54 1.80 1.30 20.79
C LYS A 54 1.94 1.06 19.29
N LEU A 55 2.68 1.94 18.62
CA LEU A 55 2.92 1.84 17.18
C LEU A 55 3.79 0.62 16.85
N LEU A 56 3.32 -0.21 15.93
CA LEU A 56 4.06 -1.36 15.40
C LEU A 56 4.64 -1.10 14.02
N ALA A 57 3.88 -0.46 13.14
CA ALA A 57 4.32 -0.19 11.78
C ALA A 57 3.47 0.89 11.13
N ASP A 58 4.09 1.65 10.24
CA ASP A 58 3.40 2.59 9.37
C ASP A 58 3.45 2.06 7.95
N PHE A 59 2.40 2.32 7.18
CA PHE A 59 2.34 1.85 5.80
C PHE A 59 1.33 2.68 5.00
N ILE A 60 1.37 2.50 3.68
CA ILE A 60 0.41 3.11 2.77
C ILE A 60 -0.42 1.99 2.17
N GLN A 61 -1.74 2.16 2.13
CA GLN A 61 -2.62 1.15 1.53
C GLN A 61 -3.27 1.69 0.28
N PHE A 62 -3.51 0.77 -0.64
CA PHE A 62 -4.20 1.02 -1.90
C PHE A 62 -5.36 0.07 -2.02
N ASP A 63 -6.46 0.54 -2.61
CA ASP A 63 -7.57 -0.32 -2.99
C ASP A 63 -7.33 -0.74 -4.45
N ALA A 64 -7.13 -2.03 -4.67
CA ALA A 64 -6.89 -2.58 -6.00
C ALA A 64 -8.17 -3.17 -6.60
N GLY A 65 -9.34 -2.82 -6.08
CA GLY A 65 -10.61 -3.36 -6.55
C GLY A 65 -10.72 -4.85 -6.25
N GLU A 66 -10.92 -5.65 -7.28
CA GLU A 66 -11.01 -7.11 -7.09
C GLU A 66 -9.70 -7.72 -6.62
N GLY A 67 -8.57 -7.04 -6.81
CA GLY A 67 -7.29 -7.48 -6.27
C GLY A 67 -7.15 -7.30 -4.77
N GLY A 68 -8.16 -6.74 -4.12
CA GLY A 68 -8.17 -6.53 -2.67
C GLY A 68 -7.46 -5.25 -2.26
N LEU A 69 -6.91 -5.27 -1.06
CA LEU A 69 -6.14 -4.15 -0.54
C LEU A 69 -4.65 -4.49 -0.63
N LEU A 70 -3.85 -3.52 -1.05
CA LEU A 70 -2.41 -3.68 -1.15
C LEU A 70 -1.73 -2.74 -0.17
N VAL A 71 -0.78 -3.27 0.58
CA VAL A 71 -0.04 -2.53 1.61
C VAL A 71 1.38 -2.32 1.14
N ASP A 72 1.80 -1.06 1.10
CA ASP A 72 3.14 -0.62 0.75
C ASP A 72 3.85 -0.28 2.06
N ALA A 73 4.82 -1.10 2.44
CA ALA A 73 5.50 -0.97 3.72
C ALA A 73 7.02 -1.04 3.56
N PRO A 74 7.78 -0.55 4.55
CA PRO A 74 9.23 -0.76 4.52
C PRO A 74 9.56 -2.25 4.44
N GLU A 75 10.50 -2.60 3.58
CA GLU A 75 10.87 -4.00 3.36
C GLU A 75 11.29 -4.69 4.66
N SER A 76 12.01 -3.98 5.53
CA SER A 76 12.45 -4.53 6.80
C SER A 76 11.30 -4.82 7.77
N GLU A 77 10.14 -4.19 7.57
CA GLU A 77 8.99 -4.35 8.45
C GLU A 77 7.88 -5.20 7.82
N ALA A 78 7.99 -5.51 6.53
CA ALA A 78 6.89 -6.14 5.80
C ALA A 78 6.57 -7.53 6.32
N GLN A 79 7.58 -8.38 6.54
CA GLN A 79 7.34 -9.73 7.02
C GLN A 79 6.78 -9.75 8.45
N PRO A 80 7.33 -9.01 9.42
CA PRO A 80 6.70 -8.90 10.73
C PRO A 80 5.29 -8.34 10.68
N LEU A 81 5.03 -7.36 9.80
CA LEU A 81 3.70 -6.79 9.64
C LEU A 81 2.72 -7.82 9.12
N ALA A 82 3.09 -8.55 8.07
CA ALA A 82 2.23 -9.60 7.51
C ALA A 82 1.91 -10.68 8.54
N ARG A 83 2.92 -11.06 9.32
CA ARG A 83 2.74 -12.06 10.37
C ARG A 83 1.78 -11.55 11.45
N ARG A 84 1.92 -10.30 11.86
CA ARG A 84 1.06 -9.71 12.88
C ARG A 84 -0.38 -9.59 12.39
N LEU A 85 -0.57 -9.17 11.14
CA LEU A 85 -1.90 -9.11 10.55
C LEU A 85 -2.54 -10.49 10.46
N THR A 86 -1.76 -11.50 10.11
CA THR A 86 -2.25 -12.89 10.07
C THR A 86 -2.71 -13.35 11.45
N MET A 87 -1.98 -12.97 12.49
CA MET A 87 -2.39 -13.28 13.86
C MET A 87 -3.71 -12.59 14.24
N TYR A 88 -3.88 -11.34 13.82
CA TYR A 88 -5.04 -10.55 14.20
C TYR A 88 -6.29 -10.91 13.42
N LYS A 89 -6.16 -11.52 12.24
CA LYS A 89 -7.34 -11.85 11.43
C LYS A 89 -8.18 -12.96 12.03
N LEU A 90 -7.56 -13.88 12.77
CA LEU A 90 -8.23 -14.99 13.47
C LEU A 90 -9.29 -15.67 12.59
N ARG A 91 -10.58 -15.37 12.84
CA ARG A 91 -11.70 -15.98 12.13
C ARG A 91 -12.20 -15.16 10.94
N SER A 92 -11.56 -14.05 10.65
CA SER A 92 -11.96 -13.23 9.50
C SER A 92 -11.65 -13.95 8.20
N ASP A 93 -12.57 -13.88 7.25
CA ASP A 93 -12.35 -14.48 5.93
C ASP A 93 -11.51 -13.51 5.08
N ALA A 94 -10.22 -13.54 5.34
CA ALA A 94 -9.24 -12.71 4.66
C ALA A 94 -7.92 -13.46 4.58
N GLU A 95 -7.17 -13.21 3.52
CA GLU A 95 -5.82 -13.74 3.33
C GLU A 95 -4.80 -12.62 3.32
N ILE A 96 -3.67 -12.84 3.96
CA ILE A 96 -2.57 -11.88 4.00
C ILE A 96 -1.35 -12.56 3.38
N VAL A 97 -0.86 -12.00 2.27
CA VAL A 97 0.23 -12.59 1.49
C VAL A 97 1.28 -11.53 1.18
N LEU A 98 2.53 -11.82 1.53
CA LEU A 98 3.65 -10.97 1.10
C LEU A 98 3.90 -11.24 -0.38
N ARG A 99 3.78 -10.20 -1.21
CA ARG A 99 3.83 -10.31 -2.67
C ARG A 99 5.20 -9.85 -3.18
N GLU A 100 6.11 -10.81 -3.34
CA GLU A 100 7.45 -10.51 -3.86
C GLU A 100 7.45 -10.21 -5.36
N ASP A 101 6.38 -10.55 -6.04
CA ASP A 101 6.21 -10.25 -7.47
C ASP A 101 5.73 -8.83 -7.74
N LEU A 102 5.50 -8.04 -6.71
CA LEU A 102 5.05 -6.65 -6.85
C LEU A 102 6.10 -5.69 -6.31
N ALA A 103 6.09 -4.46 -6.84
CA ALA A 103 7.01 -3.42 -6.45
C ALA A 103 6.26 -2.09 -6.28
N VAL A 104 6.88 -1.17 -5.57
CA VAL A 104 6.35 0.18 -5.37
C VAL A 104 7.09 1.13 -6.30
N ILE A 105 6.32 1.97 -6.99
CA ILE A 105 6.84 2.92 -7.97
C ILE A 105 6.35 4.31 -7.59
N ALA A 106 7.19 5.32 -7.78
CA ALA A 106 6.80 6.71 -7.62
C ALA A 106 7.03 7.46 -8.93
N ALA A 107 6.17 8.42 -9.22
CA ALA A 107 6.29 9.26 -10.39
C ALA A 107 5.81 10.67 -10.08
N ALA A 108 6.41 11.64 -10.71
CA ALA A 108 6.01 13.04 -10.61
C ALA A 108 6.20 13.72 -11.96
N GLY A 109 5.48 14.83 -12.18
CA GLY A 109 5.56 15.60 -13.41
C GLY A 109 4.92 14.87 -14.58
N PRO A 110 5.38 15.11 -15.81
CA PRO A 110 4.78 14.50 -17.01
C PRO A 110 4.76 12.98 -17.01
N ARG A 111 5.66 12.33 -16.27
CA ARG A 111 5.74 10.87 -16.25
C ARG A 111 4.69 10.21 -15.38
N GLU A 112 3.90 10.98 -14.62
CA GLU A 112 2.82 10.41 -13.82
C GLU A 112 1.83 9.60 -14.67
N GLY A 113 1.56 10.05 -15.90
CA GLY A 113 0.65 9.34 -16.80
C GLY A 113 1.12 7.94 -17.17
N GLU A 114 2.41 7.67 -17.10
CA GLU A 114 2.94 6.36 -17.44
C GLU A 114 2.57 5.31 -16.41
N LEU A 115 2.27 5.72 -15.16
CA LEU A 115 1.88 4.79 -14.11
C LEU A 115 0.60 4.05 -14.46
N GLU A 116 -0.35 4.74 -15.10
CA GLU A 116 -1.66 4.16 -15.41
C GLU A 116 -1.55 2.95 -16.34
N THR A 117 -0.45 2.84 -17.10
CA THR A 117 -0.27 1.74 -18.06
C THR A 117 0.41 0.52 -17.43
N ILE A 118 1.10 0.68 -16.30
CA ILE A 118 1.88 -0.41 -15.69
C ILE A 118 1.37 -0.81 -14.32
N ALA A 119 0.60 0.06 -13.66
CA ALA A 119 0.19 -0.15 -12.27
C ALA A 119 -1.04 -1.03 -12.16
N ILE A 120 -1.09 -1.83 -11.11
CA ILE A 120 -2.33 -2.52 -10.70
C ILE A 120 -3.10 -1.68 -9.70
N ALA A 121 -2.43 -0.72 -9.06
CA ALA A 121 -3.08 0.29 -8.21
C ALA A 121 -2.21 1.53 -8.23
N ALA A 122 -2.83 2.70 -8.35
CA ALA A 122 -2.11 3.97 -8.36
C ALA A 122 -2.96 5.05 -7.71
N ALA A 123 -2.31 6.02 -7.07
CA ALA A 123 -2.98 7.13 -6.41
C ALA A 123 -2.00 8.25 -6.13
N PRO A 124 -2.49 9.48 -5.90
CA PRO A 124 -1.64 10.52 -5.34
C PRO A 124 -1.06 10.05 -4.01
N ASP A 125 0.21 10.41 -3.73
CA ASP A 125 0.83 10.02 -2.46
C ASP A 125 0.01 10.65 -1.32
N PRO A 126 -0.51 9.85 -0.38
CA PRO A 126 -1.43 10.38 0.63
C PRO A 126 -0.75 11.23 1.68
N ARG A 127 0.59 11.25 1.73
CA ARG A 127 1.34 12.00 2.73
C ARG A 127 1.52 13.45 2.33
N ALA A 128 1.72 13.72 1.03
CA ALA A 128 1.85 15.08 0.53
C ALA A 128 1.74 15.11 -0.98
N SER A 129 0.99 16.08 -1.52
CA SER A 129 0.80 16.21 -2.96
C SER A 129 2.11 16.47 -3.71
N ALA A 130 3.08 17.11 -3.05
CA ALA A 130 4.39 17.39 -3.66
C ALA A 130 5.17 16.11 -3.96
N LEU A 131 4.81 14.98 -3.36
CA LEU A 131 5.47 13.71 -3.61
C LEU A 131 4.99 13.02 -4.90
N GLY A 132 3.99 13.61 -5.58
CA GLY A 132 3.47 13.08 -6.83
C GLY A 132 2.55 11.89 -6.62
N ARG A 133 2.63 10.91 -7.54
CA ARG A 133 1.81 9.69 -7.50
C ARG A 133 2.66 8.50 -7.09
N ARG A 134 1.97 7.53 -6.52
CA ARG A 134 2.60 6.29 -6.05
C ARG A 134 1.77 5.12 -6.59
N ALA A 135 2.44 4.01 -6.87
CA ALA A 135 1.75 2.88 -7.49
C ALA A 135 2.36 1.55 -7.08
N ILE A 136 1.54 0.52 -7.21
CA ILE A 136 1.96 -0.87 -7.06
C ILE A 136 1.93 -1.48 -8.45
N ALA A 137 3.01 -2.13 -8.87
CA ALA A 137 3.15 -2.69 -10.20
C ALA A 137 3.95 -3.99 -10.16
N PRO A 138 3.88 -4.82 -11.22
CA PRO A 138 4.71 -6.03 -11.30
C PRO A 138 6.19 -5.70 -11.20
N ALA A 139 6.91 -6.47 -10.37
CA ALA A 139 8.32 -6.21 -10.09
C ALA A 139 9.25 -6.61 -11.23
N GLY A 140 8.83 -7.56 -12.04
CA GLY A 140 9.65 -8.10 -13.11
C GLY A 140 9.58 -7.36 -14.43
N GLY A 141 8.93 -6.19 -14.43
CA GLY A 141 8.70 -5.42 -15.64
C GLY A 141 9.91 -4.82 -16.29
#